data_2d3a46db34627c997f566aa95f40d69f
#
_entry.id   2d3a46db34627c997f566aa95f40d69f
#
_cell.length_a   1.000
_cell.length_b   1.000
_cell.length_c   1.000
_cell.angle_alpha   90.00
_cell.angle_beta   90.00
_cell.angle_gamma   90.00
#
_symmetry.space_group_name_H-M   'P 1'
#
loop_
_entity.id
_entity.type
_entity.pdbx_description
1 polymer ?
#
loop_
_entity_poly.entity_id
_entity_poly.type
_entity_poly.pdbx_seq_one_letter_code
_entity_poly.pdbx_strand_id
1 'polypeptide(L)'
;MSGDAALLAAARSAGLMPQWEDVSGRQCQVAPEVLRAVLQALQPQAEASGTPLHTAICGEAVVLPGTAGAACWVDEAGQQRDAHPDSAGRWPVPLQPGYWHWQQGPRRIAVAVAPHKAWWPAHLDRGWGLAAQVYSLRSAGDAGIGDSAGCTPWLQRLQQHGGQAFALSPMHAGLPPDAGYSPYSPSDRRWLDPLQASLLQAVPVAARAALAVHPALAEAVDAASAARRIDWPAAADLKWRWLRAARLQLQQAQPELWGEVCQWQNHAGAALQDYCALAADVRSGDAQDHAFAQWVAQHCWTQLHSQACNNGAAIGLIADLAVGCAPDGAEARSQASAMLAGLELGAPPDAFNTQGQAWGITGFSPLALRRQGYAPFISLLRAVMASRGGVRIDHILGLHRLWVLPQGASARDGVYLQFPLQDLLNLLVLESWRHRCVVIGEDLGVVPAGIRQQLAARGVLGVDVLPFTRDEAGFLPAERWRRDAVAMPSTHDLPPLGGWLRGRDLRWRARLGEIEDLPSSLAQRRSDVTALADLVHGDCVEDDALGLLASTPSRLALLPLEDALGLRTQVNLPGTVGGHPNWRRRLPLHCNEAALQSRLQHVSAGRDGGHA
;
A
#
# COMPACT_ATOMS: atom_id res chain seq x y z
N MET A 1 -11.25 -44.32 4.37
CA MET A 1 -10.16 -43.35 4.31
C MET A 1 -9.86 -42.91 5.74
N SER A 2 -8.58 -42.82 6.14
CA SER A 2 -8.25 -42.32 7.47
C SER A 2 -8.78 -40.88 7.64
N GLY A 3 -9.12 -40.49 8.87
CA GLY A 3 -9.63 -39.12 9.16
C GLY A 3 -8.71 -38.00 8.62
N ASP A 4 -7.41 -38.28 8.51
CA ASP A 4 -6.41 -37.33 7.97
C ASP A 4 -6.52 -37.12 6.45
N ALA A 5 -6.82 -38.19 5.68
CA ALA A 5 -7.02 -38.05 4.23
C ALA A 5 -8.25 -37.19 3.90
N ALA A 6 -9.33 -37.32 4.67
CA ALA A 6 -10.54 -36.51 4.53
C ALA A 6 -10.27 -35.04 4.91
N LEU A 7 -9.51 -34.80 5.98
CA LEU A 7 -9.10 -33.47 6.41
C LEU A 7 -8.24 -32.76 5.34
N LEU A 8 -7.24 -33.46 4.78
CA LEU A 8 -6.40 -32.91 3.72
C LEU A 8 -7.18 -32.60 2.44
N ALA A 9 -8.15 -33.45 2.07
CA ALA A 9 -9.04 -33.18 0.94
C ALA A 9 -9.91 -31.94 1.17
N ALA A 10 -10.51 -31.81 2.35
CA ALA A 10 -11.30 -30.65 2.74
C ALA A 10 -10.46 -29.35 2.75
N ALA A 11 -9.24 -29.42 3.29
CA ALA A 11 -8.31 -28.31 3.32
C ALA A 11 -7.98 -27.81 1.89
N ARG A 12 -7.61 -28.72 0.99
CA ARG A 12 -7.33 -28.39 -0.42
C ARG A 12 -8.56 -27.81 -1.15
N SER A 13 -9.73 -28.37 -0.92
CA SER A 13 -10.99 -27.84 -1.48
C SER A 13 -11.30 -26.42 -1.01
N ALA A 14 -10.92 -26.06 0.22
CA ALA A 14 -11.06 -24.71 0.78
C ALA A 14 -9.94 -23.75 0.32
N GLY A 15 -8.99 -24.21 -0.49
CA GLY A 15 -7.84 -23.41 -0.95
C GLY A 15 -6.67 -23.36 0.03
N LEU A 16 -6.68 -24.18 1.10
CA LEU A 16 -5.55 -24.26 2.01
C LEU A 16 -4.42 -25.11 1.41
N MET A 17 -3.18 -24.76 1.71
CA MET A 17 -1.97 -25.47 1.31
C MET A 17 -1.42 -26.27 2.51
N PRO A 18 -1.77 -27.57 2.67
CA PRO A 18 -1.31 -28.36 3.81
C PRO A 18 0.20 -28.58 3.87
N GLN A 19 0.89 -28.28 2.77
CA GLN A 19 2.35 -28.34 2.65
C GLN A 19 2.86 -27.05 2.02
N TRP A 20 4.01 -26.59 2.48
CA TRP A 20 4.67 -25.39 1.96
C TRP A 20 6.20 -25.53 2.06
N GLU A 21 6.92 -24.73 1.31
CA GLU A 21 8.38 -24.72 1.27
C GLU A 21 8.91 -23.51 2.03
N ASP A 22 9.82 -23.73 2.97
CA ASP A 22 10.49 -22.67 3.72
C ASP A 22 11.63 -22.01 2.90
N VAL A 23 12.24 -20.98 3.48
CA VAL A 23 13.35 -20.23 2.85
C VAL A 23 14.59 -21.09 2.50
N SER A 24 14.73 -22.26 3.11
CA SER A 24 15.82 -23.20 2.84
C SER A 24 15.46 -24.26 1.79
N GLY A 25 14.25 -24.20 1.20
CA GLY A 25 13.75 -25.21 0.26
C GLY A 25 13.20 -26.47 0.93
N ARG A 26 13.07 -26.50 2.27
CA ARG A 26 12.55 -27.64 3.00
C ARG A 26 11.03 -27.66 2.97
N GLN A 27 10.46 -28.84 2.69
CA GLN A 27 9.02 -29.05 2.76
C GLN A 27 8.54 -29.12 4.21
N CYS A 28 7.62 -28.24 4.56
CA CYS A 28 6.96 -28.16 5.86
C CYS A 28 5.53 -28.66 5.75
N GLN A 29 5.04 -29.35 6.79
CA GLN A 29 3.65 -29.79 6.87
C GLN A 29 2.90 -28.97 7.92
N VAL A 30 1.68 -28.60 7.61
CA VAL A 30 0.78 -27.92 8.54
C VAL A 30 0.15 -28.93 9.48
N ALA A 31 0.14 -28.64 10.77
CA ALA A 31 -0.44 -29.51 11.79
C ALA A 31 -1.95 -29.69 11.57
N PRO A 32 -2.50 -30.90 11.76
CA PRO A 32 -3.93 -31.18 11.53
C PRO A 32 -4.88 -30.30 12.35
N GLU A 33 -4.51 -29.91 13.56
CA GLU A 33 -5.27 -29.00 14.43
C GLU A 33 -5.39 -27.60 13.84
N VAL A 34 -4.32 -27.08 13.23
CA VAL A 34 -4.33 -25.78 12.52
C VAL A 34 -5.28 -25.84 11.32
N LEU A 35 -5.19 -26.91 10.51
CA LEU A 35 -6.10 -27.11 9.37
C LEU A 35 -7.56 -27.16 9.82
N ARG A 36 -7.88 -27.85 10.92
CA ARG A 36 -9.26 -27.90 11.46
C ARG A 36 -9.73 -26.53 11.93
N ALA A 37 -8.90 -25.79 12.67
CA ALA A 37 -9.23 -24.47 13.18
C ALA A 37 -9.50 -23.47 12.05
N VAL A 38 -8.62 -23.45 11.04
CA VAL A 38 -8.80 -22.54 9.88
C VAL A 38 -10.00 -22.95 9.04
N LEU A 39 -10.23 -24.24 8.78
CA LEU A 39 -11.42 -24.72 8.08
C LEU A 39 -12.70 -24.31 8.80
N GLN A 40 -12.75 -24.41 10.12
CA GLN A 40 -13.89 -23.99 10.92
C GLN A 40 -14.17 -22.48 10.78
N ALA A 41 -13.12 -21.64 10.79
CA ALA A 41 -13.25 -20.20 10.59
C ALA A 41 -13.70 -19.82 9.16
N LEU A 42 -13.40 -20.65 8.15
CA LEU A 42 -13.82 -20.41 6.76
C LEU A 42 -15.28 -20.83 6.46
N GLN A 43 -15.90 -21.68 7.27
CA GLN A 43 -17.27 -22.21 7.02
C GLN A 43 -18.35 -21.11 6.90
N PRO A 44 -18.44 -20.10 7.78
CA PRO A 44 -19.48 -19.06 7.70
C PRO A 44 -19.41 -18.24 6.40
N GLN A 45 -18.22 -18.14 5.80
CA GLN A 45 -18.01 -17.37 4.57
C GLN A 45 -18.59 -18.04 3.32
N ALA A 46 -18.97 -19.31 3.43
CA ALA A 46 -19.62 -20.06 2.37
C ALA A 46 -21.05 -19.55 2.05
N GLU A 47 -21.65 -18.71 2.90
CA GLU A 47 -23.02 -18.18 2.74
C GLU A 47 -23.06 -16.81 2.03
N ALA A 48 -21.90 -16.18 1.76
CA ALA A 48 -21.86 -14.91 1.04
C ALA A 48 -22.54 -15.03 -0.34
N SER A 49 -23.51 -14.16 -0.62
CA SER A 49 -24.25 -14.14 -1.89
C SER A 49 -23.94 -12.86 -2.68
N GLY A 50 -23.95 -12.95 -4.00
CA GLY A 50 -23.74 -11.83 -4.91
C GLY A 50 -23.84 -12.26 -6.37
N THR A 51 -23.67 -11.32 -7.29
CA THR A 51 -23.64 -11.62 -8.73
C THR A 51 -22.20 -11.97 -9.13
N PRO A 52 -21.92 -13.19 -9.62
CA PRO A 52 -20.59 -13.57 -10.07
C PRO A 52 -20.10 -12.64 -11.19
N LEU A 53 -18.80 -12.32 -11.14
CA LEU A 53 -18.09 -11.58 -12.18
C LEU A 53 -17.03 -12.49 -12.78
N HIS A 54 -17.05 -12.66 -14.10
CA HIS A 54 -15.96 -13.30 -14.83
C HIS A 54 -14.90 -12.26 -15.17
N THR A 55 -13.65 -12.69 -15.33
CA THR A 55 -12.57 -11.81 -15.78
C THR A 55 -11.91 -12.38 -17.03
N ALA A 56 -11.43 -11.52 -17.92
CA ALA A 56 -10.68 -11.90 -19.11
C ALA A 56 -9.72 -10.79 -19.52
N ILE A 57 -8.78 -11.12 -20.39
CA ILE A 57 -7.90 -10.14 -21.05
C ILE A 57 -8.47 -9.83 -22.45
N CYS A 58 -8.33 -8.59 -22.90
CA CYS A 58 -8.73 -8.18 -24.25
C CYS A 58 -8.25 -9.18 -25.31
N GLY A 59 -9.15 -9.61 -26.20
CA GLY A 59 -8.84 -10.56 -27.26
C GLY A 59 -8.83 -12.03 -26.88
N GLU A 60 -9.00 -12.36 -25.61
CA GLU A 60 -9.22 -13.75 -25.15
C GLU A 60 -10.68 -14.19 -25.38
N ALA A 61 -10.96 -15.45 -25.09
CA ALA A 61 -12.30 -16.00 -25.10
C ALA A 61 -12.63 -16.68 -23.78
N VAL A 62 -13.84 -16.42 -23.26
CA VAL A 62 -14.34 -16.96 -21.99
C VAL A 62 -15.33 -18.09 -22.22
N VAL A 63 -15.39 -19.03 -21.28
CA VAL A 63 -16.42 -20.06 -21.25
C VAL A 63 -17.60 -19.50 -20.49
N LEU A 64 -18.73 -19.29 -21.16
CA LEU A 64 -19.98 -18.84 -20.56
C LEU A 64 -21.08 -19.87 -20.86
N PRO A 65 -22.10 -19.98 -20.01
CA PRO A 65 -23.18 -20.97 -20.16
C PRO A 65 -24.18 -20.57 -21.26
N GLY A 66 -23.67 -20.36 -22.47
CA GLY A 66 -24.45 -20.00 -23.66
C GLY A 66 -24.65 -21.20 -24.59
N THR A 67 -25.68 -21.10 -25.45
CA THR A 67 -25.93 -22.03 -26.55
C THR A 67 -25.58 -21.34 -27.88
N ALA A 68 -25.38 -22.12 -28.97
CA ALA A 68 -25.28 -21.55 -30.31
C ALA A 68 -26.56 -20.73 -30.60
N GLY A 69 -26.44 -19.41 -30.74
CA GLY A 69 -27.55 -18.49 -30.96
C GLY A 69 -27.12 -17.04 -30.81
N ALA A 70 -28.03 -16.12 -31.14
CA ALA A 70 -27.77 -14.69 -31.04
C ALA A 70 -27.49 -14.27 -29.58
N ALA A 71 -26.34 -13.61 -29.37
CA ALA A 71 -25.93 -13.00 -28.12
C ALA A 71 -25.31 -11.64 -28.40
N CYS A 72 -25.18 -10.81 -27.38
CA CYS A 72 -24.47 -9.54 -27.52
C CYS A 72 -23.63 -9.22 -26.27
N TRP A 73 -22.60 -8.42 -26.46
CA TRP A 73 -21.86 -7.72 -25.42
C TRP A 73 -22.49 -6.35 -25.23
N VAL A 74 -22.76 -5.99 -23.97
CA VAL A 74 -23.31 -4.68 -23.59
C VAL A 74 -22.28 -3.99 -22.68
N ASP A 75 -21.81 -2.80 -23.07
CA ASP A 75 -20.86 -2.02 -22.28
C ASP A 75 -21.53 -1.24 -21.14
N GLU A 76 -20.72 -0.50 -20.37
CA GLU A 76 -21.20 0.34 -19.25
C GLU A 76 -22.12 1.49 -19.70
N ALA A 77 -22.05 1.92 -20.99
CA ALA A 77 -22.92 2.95 -21.58
C ALA A 77 -24.20 2.36 -22.19
N GLY A 78 -24.36 1.02 -22.17
CA GLY A 78 -25.50 0.33 -22.75
C GLY A 78 -25.37 0.06 -24.26
N GLN A 79 -24.22 0.31 -24.86
CA GLN A 79 -23.98 0.01 -26.28
C GLN A 79 -23.85 -1.50 -26.48
N GLN A 80 -24.50 -2.01 -27.52
CA GLN A 80 -24.52 -3.43 -27.84
C GLN A 80 -23.60 -3.75 -29.01
N ARG A 81 -22.95 -4.92 -28.94
CA ARG A 81 -22.14 -5.51 -30.01
C ARG A 81 -22.49 -6.98 -30.13
N ASP A 82 -22.72 -7.47 -31.33
CA ASP A 82 -23.00 -8.87 -31.56
C ASP A 82 -21.86 -9.75 -31.03
N ALA A 83 -22.25 -10.88 -30.46
CA ALA A 83 -21.35 -11.87 -29.90
C ALA A 83 -21.62 -13.24 -30.54
N HIS A 84 -20.56 -13.89 -31.01
CA HIS A 84 -20.60 -15.24 -31.55
C HIS A 84 -19.55 -16.11 -30.89
N PRO A 85 -19.87 -17.36 -30.53
CA PRO A 85 -18.89 -18.26 -29.96
C PRO A 85 -17.84 -18.66 -30.99
N ASP A 86 -16.62 -18.95 -30.55
CA ASP A 86 -15.59 -19.55 -31.39
C ASP A 86 -15.88 -21.04 -31.69
N SER A 87 -15.02 -21.67 -32.48
CA SER A 87 -15.17 -23.09 -32.88
C SER A 87 -15.13 -24.07 -31.67
N ALA A 88 -14.61 -23.62 -30.51
CA ALA A 88 -14.58 -24.37 -29.26
C ALA A 88 -15.77 -24.04 -28.33
N GLY A 89 -16.73 -23.24 -28.79
CA GLY A 89 -17.88 -22.80 -27.99
C GLY A 89 -17.56 -21.74 -26.93
N ARG A 90 -16.40 -21.09 -26.98
CA ARG A 90 -16.01 -20.01 -26.09
C ARG A 90 -16.40 -18.67 -26.70
N TRP A 91 -16.65 -17.66 -25.88
CA TRP A 91 -17.09 -16.34 -26.31
C TRP A 91 -15.92 -15.35 -26.34
N PRO A 92 -15.46 -14.92 -27.54
CA PRO A 92 -14.45 -13.87 -27.63
C PRO A 92 -14.91 -12.61 -26.92
N VAL A 93 -14.07 -12.08 -26.01
CA VAL A 93 -14.40 -10.85 -25.30
C VAL A 93 -14.06 -9.62 -26.14
N PRO A 94 -14.71 -8.46 -25.90
CA PRO A 94 -14.40 -7.23 -26.60
C PRO A 94 -12.92 -6.84 -26.48
N LEU A 95 -12.37 -6.20 -27.51
CA LEU A 95 -11.00 -5.67 -27.50
C LEU A 95 -10.86 -4.40 -26.63
N GLN A 96 -11.98 -3.77 -26.30
CA GLN A 96 -12.01 -2.57 -25.45
C GLN A 96 -12.07 -2.97 -23.97
N PRO A 97 -11.12 -2.54 -23.14
CA PRO A 97 -11.17 -2.77 -21.71
C PRO A 97 -12.39 -2.12 -21.06
N GLY A 98 -12.95 -2.77 -20.03
CA GLY A 98 -14.11 -2.25 -19.30
C GLY A 98 -14.93 -3.36 -18.64
N TYR A 99 -16.02 -2.95 -18.00
CA TYR A 99 -17.00 -3.87 -17.46
C TYR A 99 -18.10 -4.09 -18.50
N TRP A 100 -18.30 -5.33 -18.88
CA TRP A 100 -19.24 -5.74 -19.91
C TRP A 100 -20.27 -6.70 -19.37
N HIS A 101 -21.41 -6.75 -20.02
CA HIS A 101 -22.38 -7.82 -19.82
C HIS A 101 -22.52 -8.62 -21.11
N TRP A 102 -22.29 -9.92 -21.03
CA TRP A 102 -22.72 -10.84 -22.04
C TRP A 102 -24.21 -11.13 -21.86
N GLN A 103 -25.00 -11.02 -22.91
CA GLN A 103 -26.43 -11.20 -22.86
C GLN A 103 -26.90 -12.16 -23.96
N GLN A 104 -27.69 -13.18 -23.57
CA GLN A 104 -28.36 -14.10 -24.47
C GLN A 104 -29.77 -14.38 -23.95
N GLY A 105 -30.78 -13.83 -24.61
CA GLY A 105 -32.16 -13.85 -24.11
C GLY A 105 -32.25 -13.22 -22.71
N PRO A 106 -32.83 -13.93 -21.73
CA PRO A 106 -32.94 -13.41 -20.36
C PRO A 106 -31.64 -13.55 -19.53
N ARG A 107 -30.63 -14.25 -20.03
CA ARG A 107 -29.36 -14.46 -19.32
C ARG A 107 -28.47 -13.24 -19.49
N ARG A 108 -27.97 -12.74 -18.37
CA ARG A 108 -27.01 -11.63 -18.31
C ARG A 108 -25.86 -12.00 -17.38
N ILE A 109 -24.63 -11.96 -17.89
CA ILE A 109 -23.42 -12.34 -17.16
C ILE A 109 -22.42 -11.20 -17.21
N ALA A 110 -21.93 -10.75 -16.05
CA ALA A 110 -20.94 -9.69 -15.95
C ALA A 110 -19.55 -10.23 -16.25
N VAL A 111 -18.78 -9.49 -17.06
CA VAL A 111 -17.41 -9.82 -17.44
C VAL A 111 -16.54 -8.56 -17.37
N ALA A 112 -15.49 -8.59 -16.57
CA ALA A 112 -14.46 -7.55 -16.54
C ALA A 112 -13.39 -7.90 -17.59
N VAL A 113 -13.23 -7.05 -18.58
CA VAL A 113 -12.25 -7.21 -19.67
C VAL A 113 -11.07 -6.29 -19.40
N ALA A 114 -9.94 -6.87 -19.02
CA ALA A 114 -8.72 -6.15 -18.67
C ALA A 114 -7.83 -5.90 -19.89
N PRO A 115 -7.07 -4.81 -19.97
CA PRO A 115 -5.99 -4.69 -20.94
C PRO A 115 -4.87 -5.69 -20.60
N HIS A 116 -3.95 -5.90 -21.56
CA HIS A 116 -2.82 -6.80 -21.37
C HIS A 116 -1.89 -6.38 -20.23
N LYS A 117 -1.67 -5.06 -20.08
CA LYS A 117 -0.76 -4.48 -19.09
C LYS A 117 -1.42 -3.36 -18.32
N ALA A 118 -0.99 -3.18 -17.07
CA ALA A 118 -1.29 -2.01 -16.26
C ALA A 118 -0.81 -0.73 -16.96
N TRP A 119 -1.41 0.38 -16.59
CA TRP A 119 -1.09 1.67 -17.18
C TRP A 119 0.34 2.12 -16.82
N TRP A 120 1.00 2.72 -17.81
CA TRP A 120 2.29 3.39 -17.67
C TRP A 120 2.29 4.64 -18.56
N PRO A 121 2.86 5.80 -18.11
CA PRO A 121 2.94 7.00 -18.95
C PRO A 121 3.74 6.74 -20.23
N ALA A 122 3.10 6.91 -21.39
CA ALA A 122 3.69 6.51 -22.69
C ALA A 122 5.01 7.24 -23.02
N HIS A 123 5.18 8.45 -22.50
CA HIS A 123 6.37 9.29 -22.75
C HIS A 123 7.48 9.08 -21.69
N LEU A 124 7.25 8.25 -20.68
CA LEU A 124 8.21 8.00 -19.61
C LEU A 124 8.85 6.62 -19.81
N ASP A 125 10.10 6.57 -20.25
CA ASP A 125 10.84 5.31 -20.30
C ASP A 125 11.35 4.91 -18.92
N ARG A 126 12.11 5.81 -18.28
CA ARG A 126 12.60 5.68 -16.91
C ARG A 126 12.33 6.97 -16.15
N GLY A 127 11.98 6.84 -14.88
CA GLY A 127 11.76 7.99 -14.00
C GLY A 127 12.43 7.81 -12.65
N TRP A 128 12.39 8.86 -11.86
CA TRP A 128 12.75 8.79 -10.45
C TRP A 128 11.76 9.59 -9.60
N GLY A 129 11.81 9.37 -8.32
CA GLY A 129 10.95 10.05 -7.37
C GLY A 129 11.46 9.97 -5.95
N LEU A 130 10.74 10.61 -5.05
CA LEU A 130 10.97 10.55 -3.62
C LEU A 130 9.98 9.60 -2.96
N ALA A 131 10.34 9.04 -1.80
CA ALA A 131 9.43 8.29 -0.94
C ALA A 131 9.44 8.91 0.47
N ALA A 132 8.26 9.10 1.06
CA ALA A 132 8.11 9.77 2.35
C ALA A 132 7.18 9.03 3.30
N GLN A 133 7.55 9.03 4.57
CA GLN A 133 6.63 8.74 5.65
C GLN A 133 5.86 10.01 5.97
N VAL A 134 4.59 10.13 5.54
CA VAL A 134 3.80 11.38 5.64
C VAL A 134 3.77 11.92 7.07
N TYR A 135 3.50 11.05 8.04
CA TYR A 135 3.47 11.44 9.45
C TYR A 135 4.78 12.05 9.96
N SER A 136 5.93 11.73 9.32
CA SER A 136 7.25 12.23 9.71
C SER A 136 7.55 13.63 9.18
N LEU A 137 6.83 14.08 8.16
CA LEU A 137 7.00 15.39 7.54
C LEU A 137 6.71 16.51 8.54
N ARG A 138 7.08 17.73 8.16
CA ARG A 138 6.87 18.91 9.00
C ARG A 138 6.24 20.02 8.19
N SER A 139 5.23 20.64 8.79
CA SER A 139 4.64 21.90 8.33
C SER A 139 4.29 22.79 9.52
N ALA A 140 4.11 24.07 9.29
CA ALA A 140 3.61 24.96 10.32
C ALA A 140 2.18 24.55 10.72
N GLY A 141 1.94 24.33 12.02
CA GLY A 141 0.62 23.95 12.52
C GLY A 141 0.21 22.52 12.22
N ASP A 142 1.16 21.59 12.05
CA ASP A 142 0.88 20.17 11.85
C ASP A 142 0.45 19.43 13.15
N ALA A 143 0.38 20.14 14.26
CA ALA A 143 -0.03 19.61 15.58
C ALA A 143 0.71 18.32 16.00
N GLY A 144 1.95 18.15 15.54
CA GLY A 144 2.82 17.02 15.90
C GLY A 144 2.74 15.81 14.97
N ILE A 145 1.82 15.75 14.00
CA ILE A 145 1.72 14.71 12.98
C ILE A 145 1.85 15.37 11.61
N GLY A 146 2.85 14.97 10.83
CA GLY A 146 3.02 15.45 9.46
C GLY A 146 1.80 15.18 8.59
N ASP A 147 1.58 16.07 7.62
CA ASP A 147 0.38 16.09 6.81
C ASP A 147 0.66 16.55 5.36
N SER A 148 -0.39 16.71 4.57
CA SER A 148 -0.33 17.12 3.17
C SER A 148 0.45 18.43 2.95
N ALA A 149 0.43 19.38 3.90
CA ALA A 149 1.21 20.61 3.78
C ALA A 149 2.72 20.34 3.85
N GLY A 150 3.14 19.35 4.65
CA GLY A 150 4.53 18.92 4.72
C GLY A 150 5.06 18.32 3.43
N CYS A 151 4.19 17.84 2.53
CA CYS A 151 4.60 17.30 1.22
C CYS A 151 4.98 18.42 0.23
N THR A 152 4.38 19.60 0.34
CA THR A 152 4.53 20.69 -0.65
C THR A 152 5.99 21.08 -0.93
N PRO A 153 6.86 21.33 0.07
CA PRO A 153 8.25 21.70 -0.19
C PRO A 153 9.04 20.56 -0.86
N TRP A 154 8.68 19.30 -0.60
CA TRP A 154 9.34 18.15 -1.23
C TRP A 154 8.91 17.97 -2.67
N LEU A 155 7.65 18.22 -3.00
CA LEU A 155 7.17 18.25 -4.39
C LEU A 155 7.83 19.37 -5.19
N GLN A 156 8.07 20.53 -4.60
CA GLN A 156 8.80 21.62 -5.25
C GLN A 156 10.25 21.23 -5.57
N ARG A 157 10.95 20.60 -4.60
CA ARG A 157 12.30 20.08 -4.83
C ARG A 157 12.31 18.98 -5.90
N LEU A 158 11.37 18.05 -5.82
CA LEU A 158 11.22 16.98 -6.82
C LEU A 158 11.11 17.56 -8.23
N GLN A 159 10.23 18.54 -8.40
CA GLN A 159 10.01 19.22 -9.68
C GLN A 159 11.28 19.94 -10.17
N GLN A 160 12.00 20.66 -9.31
CA GLN A 160 13.24 21.37 -9.66
C GLN A 160 14.32 20.43 -10.23
N HIS A 161 14.26 19.15 -9.89
CA HIS A 161 15.19 18.11 -10.33
C HIS A 161 14.58 17.12 -11.32
N GLY A 162 13.44 17.42 -11.95
CA GLY A 162 12.82 16.57 -12.98
C GLY A 162 12.22 15.25 -12.46
N GLY A 163 11.99 15.14 -11.15
CA GLY A 163 11.39 13.92 -10.58
C GLY A 163 9.93 13.73 -10.97
N GLN A 164 9.51 12.48 -11.14
CA GLN A 164 8.24 12.08 -11.76
C GLN A 164 7.22 11.54 -10.76
N ALA A 165 7.64 11.16 -9.55
CA ALA A 165 6.81 10.46 -8.58
C ALA A 165 7.11 10.87 -7.13
N PHE A 166 6.08 10.91 -6.30
CA PHE A 166 6.22 11.07 -4.85
C PHE A 166 5.42 9.96 -4.16
N ALA A 167 6.12 8.93 -3.70
CA ALA A 167 5.54 7.80 -2.98
C ALA A 167 5.31 8.16 -1.51
N LEU A 168 4.15 7.77 -0.99
CA LEU A 168 3.71 8.11 0.35
C LEU A 168 3.51 6.83 1.16
N SER A 169 3.72 6.91 2.49
CA SER A 169 3.29 5.85 3.40
C SER A 169 1.77 5.68 3.36
N PRO A 170 1.20 4.57 3.88
CA PRO A 170 -0.24 4.39 3.90
C PRO A 170 -0.96 5.57 4.55
N MET A 171 -1.99 6.06 3.86
CA MET A 171 -2.82 7.19 4.29
C MET A 171 -4.26 6.76 4.58
N HIS A 172 -4.44 5.49 4.90
CA HIS A 172 -5.75 4.92 5.20
C HIS A 172 -6.29 5.41 6.54
N ALA A 173 -7.60 5.51 6.64
CA ALA A 173 -8.27 5.86 7.89
C ALA A 173 -7.88 4.91 9.02
N GLY A 174 -7.30 5.46 10.09
CA GLY A 174 -6.83 4.71 11.25
C GLY A 174 -7.88 4.54 12.35
N LEU A 175 -7.64 3.60 13.25
CA LEU A 175 -8.26 3.58 14.58
C LEU A 175 -7.71 4.74 15.42
N PRO A 176 -8.34 5.08 16.57
CA PRO A 176 -7.72 5.99 17.51
C PRO A 176 -6.31 5.49 17.84
N PRO A 177 -5.25 6.27 17.54
CA PRO A 177 -3.90 5.76 17.72
C PRO A 177 -3.54 5.63 19.19
N ASP A 178 -2.90 4.53 19.51
CA ASP A 178 -2.27 4.25 20.79
C ASP A 178 -0.72 4.27 20.69
N ALA A 179 -0.05 3.75 21.70
CA ALA A 179 1.41 3.64 21.70
C ALA A 179 1.95 2.65 20.65
N GLY A 180 1.10 1.74 20.16
CA GLY A 180 1.42 0.72 19.15
C GLY A 180 1.00 1.08 17.72
N TYR A 181 0.70 2.35 17.45
CA TYR A 181 0.27 2.80 16.12
C TYR A 181 1.16 2.27 14.98
N SER A 182 0.51 1.76 13.95
CA SER A 182 1.13 1.40 12.66
C SER A 182 0.26 1.88 11.49
N PRO A 183 0.81 2.52 10.48
CA PRO A 183 0.06 2.90 9.28
C PRO A 183 -0.41 1.69 8.46
N TYR A 184 0.15 0.50 8.72
CA TYR A 184 -0.19 -0.76 8.06
C TYR A 184 -1.30 -1.56 8.76
N SER A 185 -1.87 -1.02 9.86
CA SER A 185 -3.05 -1.59 10.54
C SER A 185 -4.22 -0.59 10.53
N PRO A 186 -4.74 -0.23 9.33
CA PRO A 186 -5.80 0.76 9.21
C PRO A 186 -7.16 0.23 9.69
N SER A 187 -8.04 1.16 10.05
CA SER A 187 -9.45 0.88 10.30
C SER A 187 -10.22 0.59 9.00
N ASP A 188 -9.96 1.39 7.96
CA ASP A 188 -10.60 1.24 6.65
C ASP A 188 -9.68 1.75 5.54
N ARG A 189 -9.33 0.88 4.61
CA ARG A 189 -8.43 1.17 3.49
C ARG A 189 -9.06 2.01 2.38
N ARG A 190 -10.38 2.14 2.39
CA ARG A 190 -11.14 2.90 1.38
C ARG A 190 -11.23 4.40 1.70
N TRP A 191 -10.95 4.77 2.95
CA TRP A 191 -11.01 6.13 3.46
C TRP A 191 -9.64 6.64 3.85
N LEU A 192 -9.49 7.96 3.90
CA LEU A 192 -8.22 8.61 4.19
C LEU A 192 -8.07 8.93 5.68
N ASP A 193 -6.83 8.94 6.18
CA ASP A 193 -6.53 9.38 7.54
C ASP A 193 -6.56 10.91 7.62
N PRO A 194 -7.55 11.52 8.31
CA PRO A 194 -7.63 12.96 8.44
C PRO A 194 -6.51 13.55 9.30
N LEU A 195 -5.81 12.74 10.11
CA LEU A 195 -4.63 13.19 10.85
C LEU A 195 -3.47 13.57 9.94
N GLN A 196 -3.44 13.05 8.72
CA GLN A 196 -2.43 13.33 7.71
C GLN A 196 -2.90 14.36 6.66
N ALA A 197 -3.96 15.11 6.95
CA ALA A 197 -4.46 16.21 6.12
C ALA A 197 -4.34 17.56 6.84
N SER A 198 -4.03 18.62 6.09
CA SER A 198 -3.81 19.94 6.65
C SER A 198 -5.08 20.78 6.64
N LEU A 199 -5.58 21.15 7.81
CA LEU A 199 -6.68 22.10 7.95
C LEU A 199 -6.34 23.47 7.39
N LEU A 200 -5.07 23.90 7.51
CA LEU A 200 -4.60 25.17 6.98
C LEU A 200 -4.54 25.21 5.45
N GLN A 201 -4.51 24.06 4.78
CA GLN A 201 -4.65 23.98 3.32
C GLN A 201 -6.12 23.93 2.90
N ALA A 202 -6.94 23.10 3.55
CA ALA A 202 -8.33 22.90 3.14
C ALA A 202 -9.24 24.07 3.50
N VAL A 203 -9.14 24.59 4.73
CA VAL A 203 -10.03 25.64 5.28
C VAL A 203 -9.25 26.69 6.06
N PRO A 204 -8.31 27.42 5.43
CA PRO A 204 -7.33 28.28 6.12
C PRO A 204 -7.97 29.36 7.02
N VAL A 205 -9.08 29.95 6.59
CA VAL A 205 -9.79 30.99 7.35
C VAL A 205 -10.42 30.39 8.60
N ALA A 206 -11.20 29.33 8.45
CA ALA A 206 -11.88 28.67 9.57
C ALA A 206 -10.88 28.01 10.54
N ALA A 207 -9.80 27.40 10.02
CA ALA A 207 -8.76 26.82 10.85
C ALA A 207 -8.03 27.84 11.74
N ARG A 208 -7.67 29.00 11.19
CA ARG A 208 -7.06 30.10 11.97
C ARG A 208 -8.05 30.73 12.93
N ALA A 209 -9.31 30.95 12.53
CA ALA A 209 -10.35 31.48 13.41
C ALA A 209 -10.58 30.55 14.61
N ALA A 210 -10.58 29.24 14.41
CA ALA A 210 -10.69 28.26 15.48
C ALA A 210 -9.55 28.39 16.50
N LEU A 211 -8.31 28.56 16.08
CA LEU A 211 -7.16 28.76 16.99
C LEU A 211 -7.24 30.13 17.70
N ALA A 212 -7.69 31.17 17.00
CA ALA A 212 -7.84 32.50 17.62
C ALA A 212 -8.90 32.52 18.74
N VAL A 213 -9.98 31.75 18.59
CA VAL A 213 -11.03 31.61 19.61
C VAL A 213 -10.60 30.71 20.78
N HIS A 214 -9.63 29.82 20.55
CA HIS A 214 -9.14 28.84 21.54
C HIS A 214 -7.61 28.97 21.75
N PRO A 215 -7.10 29.98 22.49
CA PRO A 215 -5.65 30.22 22.66
C PRO A 215 -4.88 29.02 23.22
N ALA A 216 -5.44 28.30 24.21
CA ALA A 216 -4.82 27.10 24.75
C ALA A 216 -4.67 25.97 23.71
N LEU A 217 -5.59 25.88 22.76
CA LEU A 217 -5.47 24.96 21.63
C LEU A 217 -4.34 25.38 20.68
N ALA A 218 -4.22 26.69 20.41
CA ALA A 218 -3.15 27.21 19.56
C ALA A 218 -1.77 26.94 20.16
N GLU A 219 -1.57 27.25 21.45
CA GLU A 219 -0.31 26.94 22.16
C GLU A 219 0.04 25.47 22.11
N ALA A 220 -0.96 24.57 22.30
CA ALA A 220 -0.76 23.14 22.24
C ALA A 220 -0.39 22.66 20.82
N VAL A 221 -1.00 23.22 19.77
CA VAL A 221 -0.66 22.95 18.36
C VAL A 221 0.79 23.34 18.07
N ASP A 222 1.23 24.51 18.49
CA ASP A 222 2.60 24.99 18.27
C ASP A 222 3.62 24.13 19.02
N ALA A 223 3.34 23.80 20.28
CA ALA A 223 4.20 22.95 21.11
C ALA A 223 4.35 21.55 20.50
N ALA A 224 3.25 20.94 20.05
CA ALA A 224 3.26 19.62 19.40
C ALA A 224 4.01 19.66 18.07
N SER A 225 3.86 20.73 17.26
CA SER A 225 4.55 20.92 15.99
C SER A 225 6.07 20.97 16.15
N ALA A 226 6.59 21.46 17.27
CA ALA A 226 8.02 21.50 17.58
C ALA A 226 8.60 20.14 18.00
N ALA A 227 7.77 19.17 18.40
CA ALA A 227 8.21 17.89 18.94
C ALA A 227 9.07 17.09 17.93
N ARG A 228 10.09 16.37 18.44
CA ARG A 228 10.97 15.50 17.61
C ARG A 228 10.40 14.12 17.36
N ARG A 229 9.44 13.69 18.17
CA ARG A 229 8.75 12.41 18.07
C ARG A 229 7.25 12.65 18.24
N ILE A 230 6.47 11.84 17.57
CA ILE A 230 5.01 11.86 17.66
C ILE A 230 4.59 11.22 18.98
N ASP A 231 3.78 11.93 19.73
CA ASP A 231 2.91 11.36 20.75
C ASP A 231 1.54 11.14 20.10
N TRP A 232 1.33 9.92 19.58
CA TRP A 232 0.17 9.61 18.77
C TRP A 232 -1.16 9.92 19.45
N PRO A 233 -1.43 9.47 20.70
CA PRO A 233 -2.68 9.78 21.37
C PRO A 233 -2.90 11.28 21.56
N ALA A 234 -1.88 11.99 22.07
CA ALA A 234 -1.99 13.42 22.34
C ALA A 234 -2.14 14.26 21.07
N ALA A 235 -1.33 13.97 20.03
CA ALA A 235 -1.38 14.70 18.77
C ALA A 235 -2.69 14.44 17.99
N ALA A 236 -3.20 13.20 18.04
CA ALA A 236 -4.48 12.87 17.43
C ALA A 236 -5.66 13.58 18.11
N ASP A 237 -5.70 13.59 19.47
CA ASP A 237 -6.73 14.34 20.22
C ASP A 237 -6.70 15.83 19.84
N LEU A 238 -5.50 16.40 19.79
CA LEU A 238 -5.29 17.79 19.45
C LEU A 238 -5.81 18.13 18.04
N LYS A 239 -5.46 17.32 17.03
CA LYS A 239 -5.96 17.51 15.64
C LYS A 239 -7.48 17.37 15.56
N TRP A 240 -8.08 16.41 16.27
CA TRP A 240 -9.53 16.25 16.28
C TRP A 240 -10.26 17.42 16.96
N ARG A 241 -9.73 17.95 18.04
CA ARG A 241 -10.28 19.14 18.70
C ARG A 241 -10.23 20.34 17.76
N TRP A 242 -9.12 20.52 17.06
CA TRP A 242 -8.97 21.60 16.08
C TRP A 242 -9.92 21.43 14.89
N LEU A 243 -10.04 20.23 14.37
CA LEU A 243 -10.95 19.91 13.27
C LEU A 243 -12.41 20.24 13.62
N ARG A 244 -12.87 19.85 14.80
CA ARG A 244 -14.23 20.18 15.28
C ARG A 244 -14.44 21.70 15.39
N ALA A 245 -13.49 22.40 15.99
CA ALA A 245 -13.55 23.85 16.11
C ALA A 245 -13.53 24.53 14.72
N ALA A 246 -12.70 24.09 13.81
CA ALA A 246 -12.63 24.60 12.44
C ALA A 246 -13.93 24.35 11.66
N ARG A 247 -14.56 23.17 11.80
CA ARG A 247 -15.88 22.87 11.20
C ARG A 247 -16.94 23.87 11.65
N LEU A 248 -17.01 24.14 12.96
CA LEU A 248 -17.99 25.10 13.51
C LEU A 248 -17.74 26.53 12.98
N GLN A 249 -16.49 26.97 12.90
CA GLN A 249 -16.13 28.26 12.32
C GLN A 249 -16.48 28.33 10.83
N LEU A 250 -16.24 27.25 10.08
CA LEU A 250 -16.59 27.17 8.66
C LEU A 250 -18.10 27.32 8.45
N GLN A 251 -18.91 26.60 9.23
CA GLN A 251 -20.38 26.66 9.16
C GLN A 251 -20.92 28.07 9.41
N GLN A 252 -20.32 28.78 10.35
CA GLN A 252 -20.78 30.12 10.73
C GLN A 252 -20.30 31.23 9.79
N ALA A 253 -19.05 31.17 9.34
CA ALA A 253 -18.39 32.28 8.66
C ALA A 253 -18.27 32.09 7.14
N GLN A 254 -18.40 30.88 6.61
CA GLN A 254 -18.18 30.56 5.19
C GLN A 254 -19.28 29.60 4.65
N PRO A 255 -20.57 30.01 4.65
CA PRO A 255 -21.71 29.15 4.29
C PRO A 255 -21.63 28.61 2.85
N GLU A 256 -21.01 29.32 1.91
CA GLU A 256 -20.83 28.86 0.53
C GLU A 256 -19.89 27.63 0.50
N LEU A 257 -18.71 27.74 1.12
CA LEU A 257 -17.76 26.62 1.19
C LEU A 257 -18.33 25.45 2.00
N TRP A 258 -19.11 25.73 3.06
CA TRP A 258 -19.85 24.69 3.76
C TRP A 258 -20.87 24.00 2.87
N GLY A 259 -21.52 24.73 1.97
CA GLY A 259 -22.40 24.17 0.94
C GLY A 259 -21.68 23.17 0.03
N GLU A 260 -20.44 23.48 -0.39
CA GLU A 260 -19.61 22.53 -1.18
C GLU A 260 -19.28 21.25 -0.39
N VAL A 261 -18.95 21.40 0.90
CA VAL A 261 -18.73 20.24 1.81
C VAL A 261 -19.97 19.34 1.85
N CYS A 262 -21.14 19.93 2.07
CA CYS A 262 -22.41 19.19 2.10
C CYS A 262 -22.73 18.52 0.75
N GLN A 263 -22.47 19.22 -0.35
CA GLN A 263 -22.67 18.65 -1.68
C GLN A 263 -21.78 17.45 -1.92
N TRP A 264 -20.48 17.52 -1.54
CA TRP A 264 -19.57 16.40 -1.63
C TRP A 264 -20.01 15.23 -0.75
N GLN A 265 -20.45 15.48 0.50
CA GLN A 265 -20.96 14.46 1.40
C GLN A 265 -22.17 13.74 0.82
N ASN A 266 -23.11 14.47 0.22
CA ASN A 266 -24.27 13.91 -0.45
C ASN A 266 -23.88 13.03 -1.64
N HIS A 267 -22.86 13.44 -2.40
CA HIS A 267 -22.35 12.69 -3.54
C HIS A 267 -21.64 11.39 -3.11
N ALA A 268 -20.90 11.41 -2.00
CA ALA A 268 -20.27 10.24 -1.41
C ALA A 268 -21.29 9.24 -0.84
N GLY A 269 -22.50 9.69 -0.49
CA GLY A 269 -23.68 8.89 -0.25
C GLY A 269 -23.57 7.92 0.94
N ALA A 270 -24.26 6.79 0.83
CA ALA A 270 -24.41 5.80 1.91
C ALA A 270 -23.04 5.26 2.41
N ALA A 271 -22.08 5.06 1.54
CA ALA A 271 -20.77 4.53 1.92
C ALA A 271 -20.03 5.44 2.92
N LEU A 272 -20.14 6.78 2.74
CA LEU A 272 -19.59 7.74 3.69
C LEU A 272 -20.36 7.72 5.02
N GLN A 273 -21.70 7.65 4.95
CA GLN A 273 -22.55 7.61 6.14
C GLN A 273 -22.26 6.38 7.00
N ASP A 274 -22.16 5.20 6.39
CA ASP A 274 -21.81 3.95 7.07
C ASP A 274 -20.42 4.03 7.72
N TYR A 275 -19.42 4.53 6.99
CA TYR A 275 -18.09 4.75 7.55
C TYR A 275 -18.12 5.71 8.73
N CYS A 276 -18.78 6.87 8.60
CA CYS A 276 -18.82 7.89 9.65
C CYS A 276 -19.54 7.39 10.90
N ALA A 277 -20.61 6.61 10.77
CA ALA A 277 -21.28 5.99 11.90
C ALA A 277 -20.35 5.03 12.65
N LEU A 278 -19.65 4.12 11.94
CA LEU A 278 -18.69 3.20 12.53
C LEU A 278 -17.48 3.90 13.16
N ALA A 279 -16.97 4.94 12.52
CA ALA A 279 -15.86 5.72 13.04
C ALA A 279 -16.23 6.51 14.30
N ALA A 280 -17.47 7.04 14.37
CA ALA A 280 -17.99 7.74 15.55
C ALA A 280 -18.16 6.80 16.76
N ASP A 281 -18.57 5.55 16.53
CA ASP A 281 -18.64 4.53 17.60
C ASP A 281 -17.28 4.30 18.27
N VAL A 282 -16.21 4.24 17.46
CA VAL A 282 -14.86 3.90 17.93
C VAL A 282 -14.17 5.10 18.58
N ARG A 283 -14.35 6.30 18.05
CA ARG A 283 -13.61 7.49 18.50
C ARG A 283 -14.44 8.43 19.40
N SER A 284 -15.66 8.14 19.71
CA SER A 284 -16.57 9.05 20.42
C SER A 284 -16.63 10.45 19.76
N GLY A 285 -17.63 10.72 18.96
CA GLY A 285 -17.79 12.00 18.26
C GLY A 285 -19.06 12.01 17.41
N ASP A 286 -19.27 13.13 16.73
CA ASP A 286 -20.36 13.30 15.79
C ASP A 286 -19.96 12.72 14.43
N ALA A 287 -20.83 11.92 13.80
CA ALA A 287 -20.63 11.44 12.44
C ALA A 287 -20.35 12.57 11.44
N GLN A 288 -20.89 13.78 11.70
CA GLN A 288 -20.64 14.96 10.90
C GLN A 288 -19.19 15.47 10.99
N ASP A 289 -18.52 15.30 12.16
CA ASP A 289 -17.09 15.58 12.30
C ASP A 289 -16.27 14.66 11.41
N HIS A 290 -16.61 13.35 11.37
CA HIS A 290 -15.94 12.37 10.53
C HIS A 290 -16.19 12.63 9.04
N ALA A 291 -17.40 13.01 8.65
CA ALA A 291 -17.71 13.36 7.27
C ALA A 291 -16.95 14.61 6.79
N PHE A 292 -16.87 15.63 7.64
CA PHE A 292 -16.05 16.83 7.38
C PHE A 292 -14.56 16.48 7.28
N ALA A 293 -14.06 15.61 8.19
CA ALA A 293 -12.68 15.15 8.19
C ALA A 293 -12.30 14.43 6.89
N GLN A 294 -13.20 13.59 6.35
CA GLN A 294 -13.00 12.92 5.06
C GLN A 294 -12.98 13.90 3.88
N TRP A 295 -13.85 14.92 3.90
CA TRP A 295 -13.80 15.97 2.90
C TRP A 295 -12.46 16.72 2.93
N VAL A 296 -11.98 17.13 4.12
CA VAL A 296 -10.67 17.77 4.29
C VAL A 296 -9.54 16.90 3.72
N ALA A 297 -9.52 15.62 4.08
CA ALA A 297 -8.49 14.70 3.61
C ALA A 297 -8.55 14.54 2.08
N GLN A 298 -9.72 14.26 1.53
CA GLN A 298 -9.89 14.10 0.07
C GLN A 298 -9.52 15.37 -0.69
N HIS A 299 -9.93 16.54 -0.19
CA HIS A 299 -9.63 17.83 -0.79
C HIS A 299 -8.11 18.09 -0.85
N CYS A 300 -7.41 17.95 0.29
CA CYS A 300 -5.96 18.17 0.36
C CYS A 300 -5.19 17.25 -0.59
N TRP A 301 -5.47 15.95 -0.54
CA TRP A 301 -4.72 14.97 -1.32
C TRP A 301 -5.01 15.04 -2.82
N THR A 302 -6.25 15.38 -3.21
CA THR A 302 -6.61 15.62 -4.62
C THR A 302 -5.90 16.86 -5.17
N GLN A 303 -5.90 17.96 -4.40
CA GLN A 303 -5.19 19.18 -4.80
C GLN A 303 -3.68 18.93 -4.95
N LEU A 304 -3.08 18.23 -3.97
CA LEU A 304 -1.65 17.96 -3.99
C LEU A 304 -1.24 17.09 -5.19
N HIS A 305 -2.04 16.07 -5.53
CA HIS A 305 -1.82 15.25 -6.73
C HIS A 305 -1.94 16.08 -8.00
N SER A 306 -3.01 16.88 -8.12
CA SER A 306 -3.21 17.76 -9.26
C SER A 306 -2.08 18.76 -9.43
N GLN A 307 -1.58 19.34 -8.32
CA GLN A 307 -0.42 20.23 -8.34
C GLN A 307 0.83 19.52 -8.84
N ALA A 308 1.11 18.29 -8.37
CA ALA A 308 2.25 17.53 -8.83
C ALA A 308 2.21 17.29 -10.35
N CYS A 309 1.05 16.86 -10.87
CA CYS A 309 0.86 16.60 -12.30
C CYS A 309 0.91 17.87 -13.15
N ASN A 310 0.26 18.96 -12.71
CA ASN A 310 0.29 20.24 -13.40
C ASN A 310 1.70 20.84 -13.48
N ASN A 311 2.55 20.49 -12.52
CA ASN A 311 3.95 20.88 -12.47
C ASN A 311 4.88 19.92 -13.23
N GLY A 312 4.34 18.99 -14.03
CA GLY A 312 5.09 18.15 -14.96
C GLY A 312 5.44 16.75 -14.47
N ALA A 313 5.01 16.33 -13.26
CA ALA A 313 5.22 14.95 -12.83
C ALA A 313 4.32 13.99 -13.61
N ALA A 314 4.92 13.06 -14.35
CA ALA A 314 4.18 12.09 -15.19
C ALA A 314 3.36 11.08 -14.37
N ILE A 315 3.76 10.83 -13.12
CA ILE A 315 3.08 9.92 -12.20
C ILE A 315 2.40 10.72 -11.07
N GLY A 316 3.10 11.69 -10.45
CA GLY A 316 2.57 12.42 -9.31
C GLY A 316 2.61 11.61 -8.02
N LEU A 317 1.51 11.58 -7.24
CA LEU A 317 1.47 10.85 -5.97
C LEU A 317 1.29 9.35 -6.20
N ILE A 318 2.06 8.53 -5.46
CA ILE A 318 1.90 7.09 -5.35
C ILE A 318 1.36 6.77 -3.95
N ALA A 319 0.18 6.16 -3.87
CA ALA A 319 -0.38 5.66 -2.62
C ALA A 319 0.27 4.33 -2.23
N ASP A 320 0.24 4.00 -0.93
CA ASP A 320 0.61 2.69 -0.41
C ASP A 320 -0.63 1.98 0.13
N LEU A 321 -0.97 0.82 -0.43
CA LEU A 321 -2.11 0.01 -0.03
C LEU A 321 -1.67 -1.07 0.94
N ALA A 322 -2.08 -0.97 2.20
CA ALA A 322 -1.86 -1.98 3.22
C ALA A 322 -2.51 -3.33 2.85
N VAL A 323 -1.85 -4.44 3.18
CA VAL A 323 -2.29 -5.80 2.82
C VAL A 323 -3.64 -6.17 3.47
N GLY A 324 -3.91 -5.64 4.67
CA GLY A 324 -5.14 -5.89 5.44
C GLY A 324 -5.58 -4.69 6.25
N CYS A 325 -6.56 -4.88 7.11
CA CYS A 325 -7.10 -3.90 8.02
C CYS A 325 -7.26 -4.47 9.44
N ALA A 326 -7.45 -3.59 10.42
CA ALA A 326 -7.73 -3.99 11.80
C ALA A 326 -9.02 -4.83 11.87
N PRO A 327 -9.05 -5.94 12.63
CA PRO A 327 -10.22 -6.83 12.70
C PRO A 327 -11.47 -6.14 13.27
N ASP A 328 -11.28 -5.14 14.12
CA ASP A 328 -12.33 -4.31 14.73
C ASP A 328 -12.53 -2.97 14.00
N GLY A 329 -11.82 -2.76 12.90
CA GLY A 329 -11.88 -1.57 12.06
C GLY A 329 -13.20 -1.43 11.28
N ALA A 330 -13.43 -0.24 10.75
CA ALA A 330 -14.67 0.07 10.01
C ALA A 330 -14.80 -0.79 8.73
N GLU A 331 -13.70 -1.08 8.02
CA GLU A 331 -13.73 -1.95 6.84
C GLU A 331 -14.17 -3.37 7.20
N ALA A 332 -13.56 -3.97 8.23
CA ALA A 332 -13.88 -5.32 8.66
C ALA A 332 -15.34 -5.44 9.15
N ARG A 333 -15.86 -4.41 9.82
CA ARG A 333 -17.24 -4.36 10.31
C ARG A 333 -18.24 -4.14 9.17
N SER A 334 -18.00 -3.18 8.27
CA SER A 334 -18.91 -2.86 7.16
C SER A 334 -18.92 -3.93 6.06
N GLN A 335 -17.84 -4.69 5.91
CA GLN A 335 -17.69 -5.75 4.91
C GLN A 335 -17.53 -7.14 5.54
N ALA A 336 -18.10 -7.37 6.71
CA ALA A 336 -17.92 -8.59 7.49
C ALA A 336 -18.14 -9.88 6.68
N SER A 337 -19.10 -9.89 5.73
CA SER A 337 -19.36 -11.02 4.85
C SER A 337 -18.25 -11.29 3.82
N ALA A 338 -17.34 -10.35 3.61
CA ALA A 338 -16.20 -10.48 2.69
C ALA A 338 -14.86 -10.74 3.40
N MET A 339 -14.81 -10.60 4.73
CA MET A 339 -13.57 -10.66 5.51
C MET A 339 -13.29 -12.07 6.08
N LEU A 340 -12.03 -12.34 6.37
CA LEU A 340 -11.56 -13.55 7.06
C LEU A 340 -11.84 -13.42 8.57
N ALA A 341 -13.07 -13.66 8.98
CA ALA A 341 -13.47 -13.59 10.39
C ALA A 341 -12.77 -14.65 11.24
N GLY A 342 -12.23 -14.26 12.40
CA GLY A 342 -11.53 -15.17 13.33
C GLY A 342 -10.14 -15.62 12.86
N LEU A 343 -9.66 -15.09 11.74
CA LEU A 343 -8.33 -15.34 11.20
C LEU A 343 -7.52 -14.03 11.16
N GLU A 344 -6.22 -14.18 11.36
CA GLU A 344 -5.23 -13.12 11.29
C GLU A 344 -4.28 -13.38 10.13
N LEU A 345 -3.80 -12.30 9.50
CA LEU A 345 -2.76 -12.38 8.48
C LEU A 345 -1.37 -12.32 9.11
N GLY A 346 -0.40 -12.95 8.45
CA GLY A 346 0.97 -12.96 8.92
C GLY A 346 1.95 -13.46 7.86
N ALA A 347 3.11 -13.88 8.33
CA ALA A 347 4.14 -14.54 7.53
C ALA A 347 4.70 -15.75 8.29
N PRO A 348 5.03 -16.84 7.58
CA PRO A 348 5.70 -17.99 8.21
C PRO A 348 7.11 -17.63 8.68
N PRO A 349 7.74 -18.47 9.50
CA PRO A 349 9.15 -18.33 9.85
C PRO A 349 10.05 -18.19 8.61
N ASP A 350 10.96 -17.22 8.65
CA ASP A 350 11.95 -16.97 7.61
C ASP A 350 13.36 -16.74 8.19
N ALA A 351 14.34 -16.42 7.33
CA ALA A 351 15.72 -16.20 7.74
C ALA A 351 15.90 -14.94 8.63
N PHE A 352 14.99 -13.96 8.53
CA PHE A 352 15.02 -12.70 9.28
C PHE A 352 14.16 -12.77 10.54
N ASN A 353 13.11 -13.58 10.50
CA ASN A 353 12.19 -13.78 11.62
C ASN A 353 11.89 -15.28 11.81
N THR A 354 12.71 -15.94 12.63
CA THR A 354 12.62 -17.39 12.86
C THR A 354 11.37 -17.83 13.62
N GLN A 355 10.61 -16.89 14.18
CA GLN A 355 9.33 -17.17 14.85
C GLN A 355 8.12 -16.94 13.91
N GLY A 356 8.33 -16.39 12.71
CA GLY A 356 7.26 -15.88 11.86
C GLY A 356 6.69 -14.56 12.39
N GLN A 357 5.67 -14.06 11.73
CA GLN A 357 5.04 -12.79 12.07
C GLN A 357 3.52 -12.94 12.10
N ALA A 358 2.89 -12.50 13.18
CA ALA A 358 1.46 -12.23 13.28
C ALA A 358 1.28 -10.71 13.17
N TRP A 359 0.50 -10.24 12.20
CA TRP A 359 0.43 -8.81 11.90
C TRP A 359 -0.72 -8.08 12.60
N GLY A 360 -1.60 -8.80 13.31
CA GLY A 360 -2.75 -8.21 14.01
C GLY A 360 -3.82 -7.66 13.07
N ILE A 361 -3.85 -8.07 11.82
CA ILE A 361 -4.77 -7.58 10.79
C ILE A 361 -5.52 -8.74 10.13
N THR A 362 -6.68 -8.43 9.56
CA THR A 362 -7.47 -9.36 8.74
C THR A 362 -7.50 -8.90 7.29
N GLY A 363 -8.02 -9.73 6.39
CA GLY A 363 -8.14 -9.43 4.97
C GLY A 363 -9.37 -10.07 4.34
N PHE A 364 -9.50 -9.95 3.04
CA PHE A 364 -10.62 -10.54 2.31
C PHE A 364 -10.55 -12.07 2.25
N SER A 365 -11.70 -12.70 2.29
CA SER A 365 -11.88 -14.11 1.97
C SER A 365 -11.90 -14.35 0.46
N PRO A 366 -11.04 -15.21 -0.09
CA PRO A 366 -11.04 -15.49 -1.53
C PRO A 366 -12.35 -16.10 -2.01
N LEU A 367 -13.02 -16.90 -1.17
CA LEU A 367 -14.31 -17.49 -1.48
C LEU A 367 -15.41 -16.43 -1.53
N ALA A 368 -15.46 -15.56 -0.52
CA ALA A 368 -16.44 -14.48 -0.46
C ALA A 368 -16.26 -13.46 -1.59
N LEU A 369 -15.01 -13.10 -1.92
CA LEU A 369 -14.71 -12.24 -3.07
C LEU A 369 -15.30 -12.81 -4.37
N ARG A 370 -15.05 -14.08 -4.67
CA ARG A 370 -15.60 -14.73 -5.89
C ARG A 370 -17.14 -14.67 -5.91
N ARG A 371 -17.79 -14.98 -4.80
CA ARG A 371 -19.26 -14.99 -4.68
C ARG A 371 -19.87 -13.60 -4.82
N GLN A 372 -19.20 -12.58 -4.32
CA GLN A 372 -19.62 -11.18 -4.41
C GLN A 372 -19.14 -10.50 -5.70
N GLY A 373 -18.66 -11.25 -6.72
CA GLY A 373 -18.17 -10.69 -7.97
C GLY A 373 -17.02 -9.71 -7.77
N TYR A 374 -16.19 -9.95 -6.74
CA TYR A 374 -15.05 -9.11 -6.36
C TYR A 374 -15.37 -7.66 -6.01
N ALA A 375 -16.65 -7.32 -5.78
CA ALA A 375 -17.08 -5.95 -5.51
C ALA A 375 -16.30 -5.26 -4.37
N PRO A 376 -15.99 -5.92 -3.23
CA PRO A 376 -15.18 -5.32 -2.17
C PRO A 376 -13.76 -4.96 -2.63
N PHE A 377 -13.11 -5.83 -3.39
CA PHE A 377 -11.76 -5.60 -3.91
C PHE A 377 -11.74 -4.49 -4.97
N ILE A 378 -12.72 -4.47 -5.89
CA ILE A 378 -12.89 -3.40 -6.89
C ILE A 378 -13.11 -2.05 -6.20
N SER A 379 -13.96 -2.00 -5.18
CA SER A 379 -14.22 -0.79 -4.40
C SER A 379 -12.95 -0.27 -3.72
N LEU A 380 -12.14 -1.18 -3.15
CA LEU A 380 -10.86 -0.85 -2.55
C LEU A 380 -9.88 -0.26 -3.57
N LEU A 381 -9.71 -0.91 -4.74
CA LEU A 381 -8.83 -0.41 -5.79
C LEU A 381 -9.24 0.98 -6.27
N ARG A 382 -10.54 1.21 -6.51
CA ARG A 382 -11.07 2.50 -6.92
C ARG A 382 -10.81 3.60 -5.90
N ALA A 383 -11.02 3.30 -4.62
CA ALA A 383 -10.78 4.27 -3.55
C ALA A 383 -9.30 4.67 -3.46
N VAL A 384 -8.39 3.69 -3.54
CA VAL A 384 -6.94 3.95 -3.39
C VAL A 384 -6.34 4.62 -4.63
N MET A 385 -6.83 4.28 -5.84
CA MET A 385 -6.36 4.84 -7.10
C MET A 385 -6.99 6.20 -7.42
N ALA A 386 -8.09 6.57 -6.75
CA ALA A 386 -8.74 7.86 -6.98
C ALA A 386 -7.79 9.02 -6.69
N SER A 387 -7.59 9.90 -7.67
CA SER A 387 -6.68 11.06 -7.58
C SER A 387 -5.25 10.68 -7.16
N ARG A 388 -4.74 9.60 -7.76
CA ARG A 388 -3.35 9.13 -7.61
C ARG A 388 -2.83 8.70 -8.98
N GLY A 389 -1.52 8.87 -9.21
CA GLY A 389 -0.87 8.39 -10.43
C GLY A 389 -0.17 7.04 -10.26
N GLY A 390 -0.10 6.53 -9.03
CA GLY A 390 0.43 5.21 -8.74
C GLY A 390 -0.10 4.62 -7.45
N VAL A 391 -0.01 3.29 -7.34
CA VAL A 391 -0.28 2.53 -6.11
C VAL A 391 0.81 1.49 -5.90
N ARG A 392 1.39 1.47 -4.69
CA ARG A 392 2.18 0.34 -4.19
C ARG A 392 1.22 -0.60 -3.47
N ILE A 393 1.23 -1.86 -3.85
CA ILE A 393 0.50 -2.92 -3.17
C ILE A 393 1.46 -3.58 -2.19
N ASP A 394 1.21 -3.40 -0.91
CA ASP A 394 1.95 -4.06 0.15
C ASP A 394 1.73 -5.57 0.07
N HIS A 395 2.82 -6.34 0.14
CA HIS A 395 2.80 -7.80 0.02
C HIS A 395 1.97 -8.29 -1.17
N ILE A 396 2.36 -7.92 -2.42
CA ILE A 396 1.61 -8.28 -3.66
C ILE A 396 1.38 -9.79 -3.81
N LEU A 397 2.21 -10.61 -3.16
CA LEU A 397 2.06 -12.07 -3.12
C LEU A 397 0.72 -12.48 -2.49
N GLY A 398 0.07 -11.60 -1.74
CA GLY A 398 -1.27 -11.75 -1.22
C GLY A 398 -2.35 -11.93 -2.30
N LEU A 399 -2.11 -11.50 -3.55
CA LEU A 399 -3.00 -11.82 -4.67
C LEU A 399 -2.92 -13.31 -5.10
N HIS A 400 -1.85 -14.00 -4.73
CA HIS A 400 -1.65 -15.42 -4.99
C HIS A 400 -1.94 -16.29 -3.77
N ARG A 401 -1.36 -15.94 -2.60
CA ARG A 401 -1.55 -16.65 -1.34
C ARG A 401 -1.22 -15.75 -0.15
N LEU A 402 -1.93 -15.94 0.96
CA LEU A 402 -1.65 -15.29 2.24
C LEU A 402 -1.43 -16.35 3.31
N TRP A 403 -0.48 -16.09 4.22
CA TRP A 403 -0.34 -16.85 5.44
C TRP A 403 -1.43 -16.41 6.41
N VAL A 404 -2.28 -17.36 6.81
CA VAL A 404 -3.38 -17.12 7.74
C VAL A 404 -3.21 -18.01 8.98
N LEU A 405 -3.55 -17.45 10.13
CA LEU A 405 -3.50 -18.15 11.40
C LEU A 405 -4.78 -17.88 12.19
N PRO A 406 -5.22 -18.80 13.07
CA PRO A 406 -6.30 -18.50 14.00
C PRO A 406 -5.93 -17.31 14.89
N GLN A 407 -6.87 -16.41 15.14
CA GLN A 407 -6.62 -15.20 15.94
C GLN A 407 -6.01 -15.55 17.31
N GLY A 408 -4.88 -14.92 17.65
CA GLY A 408 -4.15 -15.16 18.88
C GLY A 408 -3.28 -16.42 18.89
N ALA A 409 -3.19 -17.16 17.78
CA ALA A 409 -2.27 -18.29 17.65
C ALA A 409 -0.82 -17.82 17.41
N SER A 410 0.15 -18.73 17.61
CA SER A 410 1.54 -18.46 17.23
C SER A 410 1.65 -18.28 15.72
N ALA A 411 2.51 -17.38 15.26
CA ALA A 411 2.76 -17.18 13.84
C ALA A 411 3.25 -18.44 13.10
N ARG A 412 3.81 -19.42 13.85
CA ARG A 412 4.19 -20.73 13.31
C ARG A 412 2.99 -21.63 13.01
N ASP A 413 1.85 -21.39 13.68
CA ASP A 413 0.64 -22.20 13.61
C ASP A 413 -0.32 -21.63 12.55
N GLY A 414 0.19 -21.39 11.37
CA GLY A 414 -0.54 -20.89 10.24
C GLY A 414 -0.55 -21.83 9.04
N VAL A 415 -1.24 -21.42 8.00
CA VAL A 415 -1.34 -22.13 6.71
C VAL A 415 -1.49 -21.11 5.58
N TYR A 416 -0.92 -21.40 4.41
CA TYR A 416 -1.20 -20.60 3.23
C TYR A 416 -2.62 -20.86 2.70
N LEU A 417 -3.36 -19.77 2.52
CA LEU A 417 -4.66 -19.72 1.85
C LEU A 417 -4.45 -19.16 0.44
N GLN A 418 -4.89 -19.89 -0.58
CA GLN A 418 -4.77 -19.52 -1.99
C GLN A 418 -5.82 -18.48 -2.39
N PHE A 419 -5.41 -17.54 -3.22
CA PHE A 419 -6.25 -16.51 -3.82
C PHE A 419 -6.37 -16.67 -5.34
N PRO A 420 -7.43 -16.15 -5.97
CA PRO A 420 -7.64 -16.24 -7.41
C PRO A 420 -6.77 -15.22 -8.16
N LEU A 421 -5.45 -15.46 -8.21
CA LEU A 421 -4.45 -14.54 -8.75
C LEU A 421 -4.85 -13.92 -10.10
N GLN A 422 -5.32 -14.76 -11.05
CA GLN A 422 -5.63 -14.26 -12.41
C GLN A 422 -6.79 -13.26 -12.39
N ASP A 423 -7.85 -13.55 -11.63
CA ASP A 423 -9.00 -12.66 -11.51
C ASP A 423 -8.62 -11.35 -10.82
N LEU A 424 -7.90 -11.43 -9.68
CA LEU A 424 -7.46 -10.24 -8.94
C LEU A 424 -6.48 -9.40 -9.76
N LEU A 425 -5.57 -10.04 -10.51
CA LEU A 425 -4.62 -9.36 -11.37
C LEU A 425 -5.31 -8.70 -12.57
N ASN A 426 -6.31 -9.37 -13.17
CA ASN A 426 -7.12 -8.77 -14.24
C ASN A 426 -7.85 -7.52 -13.74
N LEU A 427 -8.47 -7.58 -12.57
CA LEU A 427 -9.17 -6.44 -11.98
C LEU A 427 -8.21 -5.30 -11.60
N LEU A 428 -7.05 -5.62 -11.02
CA LEU A 428 -6.00 -4.65 -10.71
C LEU A 428 -5.52 -3.91 -11.95
N VAL A 429 -5.26 -4.66 -13.04
CA VAL A 429 -4.81 -4.09 -14.32
C VAL A 429 -5.91 -3.25 -14.97
N LEU A 430 -7.17 -3.68 -14.91
CA LEU A 430 -8.31 -2.92 -15.42
C LEU A 430 -8.49 -1.59 -14.67
N GLU A 431 -8.49 -1.62 -13.34
CA GLU A 431 -8.67 -0.39 -12.56
C GLU A 431 -7.43 0.52 -12.68
N SER A 432 -6.21 -0.02 -12.79
CA SER A 432 -5.00 0.74 -13.12
C SER A 432 -5.17 1.52 -14.43
N TRP A 433 -5.66 0.88 -15.48
CA TRP A 433 -5.90 1.50 -16.77
C TRP A 433 -6.99 2.58 -16.71
N ARG A 434 -8.10 2.31 -15.99
CA ARG A 434 -9.22 3.25 -15.82
C ARG A 434 -8.81 4.52 -15.07
N HIS A 435 -7.98 4.37 -14.05
CA HIS A 435 -7.49 5.46 -13.20
C HIS A 435 -6.18 6.08 -13.68
N ARG A 436 -5.56 5.54 -14.74
CA ARG A 436 -4.21 5.94 -15.20
C ARG A 436 -3.20 5.88 -14.06
N CYS A 437 -3.17 4.76 -13.34
CA CYS A 437 -2.43 4.59 -12.11
C CYS A 437 -1.38 3.48 -12.30
N VAL A 438 -0.10 3.81 -12.13
CA VAL A 438 1.01 2.84 -12.15
C VAL A 438 0.85 1.86 -11.00
N VAL A 439 1.13 0.58 -11.22
CA VAL A 439 1.07 -0.46 -10.18
C VAL A 439 2.47 -0.93 -9.82
N ILE A 440 2.79 -0.84 -8.54
CA ILE A 440 4.01 -1.36 -7.93
C ILE A 440 3.58 -2.46 -6.95
N GLY A 441 4.10 -3.66 -7.11
CA GLY A 441 3.87 -4.78 -6.20
C GLY A 441 5.11 -5.03 -5.35
N GLU A 442 5.01 -4.92 -4.04
CA GLU A 442 6.08 -5.31 -3.16
C GLU A 442 6.19 -6.85 -3.18
N ASP A 443 7.24 -7.35 -3.83
CA ASP A 443 7.51 -8.77 -4.09
C ASP A 443 8.78 -9.26 -3.37
N LEU A 444 8.99 -8.76 -2.15
CA LEU A 444 10.08 -9.18 -1.27
C LEU A 444 9.73 -10.50 -0.53
N GLY A 445 10.75 -11.14 0.05
CA GLY A 445 10.58 -12.40 0.80
C GLY A 445 10.57 -13.64 -0.09
N VAL A 446 9.83 -14.69 0.33
CA VAL A 446 9.77 -16.00 -0.35
C VAL A 446 8.80 -15.97 -1.51
N VAL A 447 9.32 -15.68 -2.68
CA VAL A 447 8.52 -15.52 -3.90
C VAL A 447 8.37 -16.86 -4.62
N PRO A 448 7.14 -17.37 -4.83
CA PRO A 448 6.92 -18.59 -5.61
C PRO A 448 7.45 -18.47 -7.04
N ALA A 449 7.96 -19.58 -7.59
CA ALA A 449 8.48 -19.62 -8.95
C ALA A 449 7.43 -19.13 -9.97
N GLY A 450 7.85 -18.30 -10.92
CA GLY A 450 7.01 -17.79 -12.01
C GLY A 450 6.11 -16.60 -11.65
N ILE A 451 5.94 -16.22 -10.38
CA ILE A 451 5.05 -15.09 -10.00
C ILE A 451 5.62 -13.76 -10.49
N ARG A 452 6.91 -13.49 -10.31
CA ARG A 452 7.54 -12.25 -10.81
C ARG A 452 7.37 -12.07 -12.32
N GLN A 453 7.51 -13.17 -13.08
CA GLN A 453 7.30 -13.16 -14.53
C GLN A 453 5.83 -12.86 -14.88
N GLN A 454 4.87 -13.43 -14.15
CA GLN A 454 3.45 -13.14 -14.36
C GLN A 454 3.12 -11.68 -14.04
N LEU A 455 3.62 -11.12 -12.94
CA LEU A 455 3.43 -9.72 -12.57
C LEU A 455 4.03 -8.78 -13.64
N ALA A 456 5.29 -9.01 -14.06
CA ALA A 456 5.97 -8.23 -15.07
C ALA A 456 5.26 -8.30 -16.44
N ALA A 457 4.79 -9.49 -16.86
CA ALA A 457 4.00 -9.66 -18.08
C ALA A 457 2.71 -8.84 -18.07
N ARG A 458 2.15 -8.57 -16.88
CA ARG A 458 0.95 -7.74 -16.69
C ARG A 458 1.28 -6.26 -16.39
N GLY A 459 2.55 -5.84 -16.50
CA GLY A 459 2.97 -4.45 -16.29
C GLY A 459 2.96 -4.00 -14.82
N VAL A 460 2.95 -4.93 -13.87
CA VAL A 460 3.13 -4.65 -12.44
C VAL A 460 4.64 -4.61 -12.16
N LEU A 461 5.12 -3.49 -11.64
CA LEU A 461 6.52 -3.34 -11.26
C LEU A 461 6.80 -4.09 -9.96
N GLY A 462 7.88 -4.86 -9.90
CA GLY A 462 8.40 -5.38 -8.63
C GLY A 462 9.19 -4.32 -7.85
N VAL A 463 9.77 -4.70 -6.71
CA VAL A 463 10.63 -3.83 -5.89
C VAL A 463 12.00 -4.48 -5.73
N ASP A 464 13.05 -3.78 -6.18
CA ASP A 464 14.44 -4.14 -5.94
C ASP A 464 15.04 -3.21 -4.90
N VAL A 465 15.57 -3.79 -3.82
CA VAL A 465 16.14 -3.03 -2.70
C VAL A 465 17.61 -3.39 -2.57
N LEU A 466 18.48 -2.39 -2.53
CA LEU A 466 19.93 -2.55 -2.61
C LEU A 466 20.49 -3.66 -1.70
N PRO A 467 20.19 -3.75 -0.40
CA PRO A 467 20.71 -4.82 0.46
C PRO A 467 20.36 -6.25 0.03
N PHE A 468 19.29 -6.41 -0.76
CA PHE A 468 18.79 -7.72 -1.22
C PHE A 468 19.11 -8.02 -2.68
N THR A 469 19.56 -7.02 -3.44
CA THR A 469 19.88 -7.16 -4.87
C THR A 469 21.29 -7.71 -5.03
N ARG A 470 21.41 -9.02 -4.80
CA ARG A 470 22.67 -9.77 -4.79
C ARG A 470 22.47 -11.23 -5.17
N ASP A 471 23.54 -11.86 -5.62
CA ASP A 471 23.65 -13.31 -5.85
C ASP A 471 24.84 -13.90 -5.09
N GLU A 472 25.25 -15.12 -5.42
CA GLU A 472 26.38 -15.80 -4.80
C GLU A 472 27.72 -15.07 -5.00
N ALA A 473 27.85 -14.28 -6.07
CA ALA A 473 29.05 -13.49 -6.37
C ALA A 473 29.09 -12.14 -5.63
N GLY A 474 28.00 -11.70 -5.03
CA GLY A 474 27.92 -10.42 -4.30
C GLY A 474 26.79 -9.51 -4.79
N PHE A 475 26.95 -8.19 -4.62
CA PHE A 475 25.97 -7.22 -5.10
C PHE A 475 25.92 -7.17 -6.63
N LEU A 476 24.71 -7.06 -7.18
CA LEU A 476 24.54 -6.98 -8.63
C LEU A 476 24.91 -5.59 -9.15
N PRO A 477 25.68 -5.50 -10.24
CA PRO A 477 25.92 -4.23 -10.92
C PRO A 477 24.62 -3.70 -11.52
N ALA A 478 24.57 -2.39 -11.82
CA ALA A 478 23.34 -1.68 -12.18
C ALA A 478 22.58 -2.35 -13.34
N GLU A 479 23.26 -2.76 -14.39
CA GLU A 479 22.70 -3.35 -15.62
C GLU A 479 21.99 -4.70 -15.40
N ARG A 480 22.25 -5.37 -14.27
CA ARG A 480 21.64 -6.65 -13.90
C ARG A 480 20.36 -6.50 -13.05
N TRP A 481 20.02 -5.27 -12.67
CA TRP A 481 18.76 -5.02 -11.95
C TRP A 481 17.55 -5.18 -12.89
N ARG A 482 16.39 -5.51 -12.31
CA ARG A 482 15.18 -5.73 -13.10
C ARG A 482 14.70 -4.42 -13.75
N ARG A 483 14.38 -4.47 -15.07
CA ARG A 483 13.75 -3.34 -15.76
C ARG A 483 12.34 -3.07 -15.23
N ASP A 484 11.51 -4.12 -15.13
CA ASP A 484 10.13 -3.99 -14.65
C ASP A 484 10.09 -4.00 -13.11
N ALA A 485 10.81 -3.07 -12.49
CA ALA A 485 10.91 -2.90 -11.05
C ALA A 485 11.06 -1.43 -10.67
N VAL A 486 10.87 -1.18 -9.37
CA VAL A 486 11.27 0.04 -8.68
C VAL A 486 12.57 -0.24 -7.94
N ALA A 487 13.63 0.53 -8.24
CA ALA A 487 14.90 0.46 -7.55
C ALA A 487 14.89 1.36 -6.32
N MET A 488 15.29 0.84 -5.15
CA MET A 488 15.32 1.59 -3.89
C MET A 488 16.60 1.30 -3.08
N PRO A 489 17.19 2.29 -2.39
CA PRO A 489 18.31 2.04 -1.48
C PRO A 489 17.88 1.36 -0.18
N SER A 490 16.68 1.67 0.30
CA SER A 490 16.06 1.13 1.52
C SER A 490 14.53 1.19 1.42
N THR A 491 13.86 0.62 2.42
CA THR A 491 12.41 0.76 2.64
C THR A 491 12.16 1.23 4.09
N HIS A 492 10.90 1.48 4.44
CA HIS A 492 10.52 1.81 5.83
C HIS A 492 10.85 0.69 6.85
N ASP A 493 10.97 -0.55 6.40
CA ASP A 493 11.29 -1.73 7.23
C ASP A 493 12.79 -2.01 7.34
N LEU A 494 13.59 -1.25 6.62
CA LEU A 494 15.05 -1.33 6.64
C LEU A 494 15.67 -0.06 7.23
N PRO A 495 16.89 -0.14 7.76
CA PRO A 495 17.60 1.09 8.08
C PRO A 495 17.87 1.88 6.78
N PRO A 496 17.82 3.23 6.83
CA PRO A 496 18.37 4.04 5.75
C PRO A 496 19.79 3.60 5.43
N LEU A 497 20.23 3.77 4.20
CA LEU A 497 21.54 3.30 3.74
C LEU A 497 22.68 3.69 4.68
N GLY A 498 22.72 4.96 5.11
CA GLY A 498 23.70 5.42 6.08
C GLY A 498 23.64 4.73 7.45
N GLY A 499 22.48 4.21 7.82
CA GLY A 499 22.27 3.37 9.01
C GLY A 499 22.72 1.93 8.79
N TRP A 500 22.39 1.37 7.61
CA TRP A 500 22.77 0.02 7.19
C TRP A 500 24.30 -0.13 7.11
N LEU A 501 24.98 0.80 6.46
CA LEU A 501 26.45 0.83 6.36
C LEU A 501 27.14 0.77 7.74
N ARG A 502 26.48 1.25 8.79
CA ARG A 502 27.00 1.31 10.17
C ARG A 502 26.45 0.22 11.08
N GLY A 503 25.62 -0.72 10.58
CA GLY A 503 25.02 -1.80 11.35
C GLY A 503 24.13 -1.31 12.51
N ARG A 504 23.34 -0.23 12.30
CA ARG A 504 22.48 0.32 13.35
C ARG A 504 21.30 -0.60 13.67
N ASP A 505 20.76 -1.26 12.67
CA ASP A 505 19.75 -2.31 12.79
C ASP A 505 20.22 -3.47 13.66
N LEU A 506 21.44 -3.96 13.41
CA LEU A 506 22.05 -5.04 14.17
C LEU A 506 22.18 -4.67 15.65
N ARG A 507 22.61 -3.42 15.94
CA ARG A 507 22.71 -2.94 17.34
C ARG A 507 21.35 -2.79 18.01
N TRP A 508 20.29 -2.44 17.26
CA TRP A 508 18.94 -2.41 17.79
C TRP A 508 18.43 -3.83 18.12
N ARG A 509 18.59 -4.77 17.18
CA ARG A 509 18.19 -6.17 17.38
C ARG A 509 18.96 -6.84 18.52
N ALA A 510 20.26 -6.55 18.67
CA ALA A 510 21.03 -7.03 19.82
C ALA A 510 20.52 -6.48 21.15
N ARG A 511 20.11 -5.20 21.20
CA ARG A 511 19.50 -4.60 22.43
C ARG A 511 18.16 -5.24 22.79
N LEU A 512 17.44 -5.76 21.81
CA LEU A 512 16.16 -6.44 22.00
C LEU A 512 16.33 -7.95 22.26
N GLY A 513 17.58 -8.44 22.29
CA GLY A 513 17.87 -9.86 22.52
C GLY A 513 17.65 -10.77 21.30
N GLU A 514 17.52 -10.17 20.11
CA GLU A 514 17.29 -10.91 18.85
C GLU A 514 18.60 -11.38 18.17
N ILE A 515 19.75 -10.87 18.60
CA ILE A 515 21.09 -11.24 18.10
C ILE A 515 21.96 -11.63 19.28
N GLU A 516 22.44 -12.88 19.28
CA GLU A 516 23.33 -13.43 20.31
C GLU A 516 24.79 -12.99 20.09
N ASP A 517 25.28 -13.04 18.83
CA ASP A 517 26.66 -12.66 18.45
C ASP A 517 26.65 -11.37 17.59
N LEU A 518 26.59 -10.25 18.26
CA LEU A 518 26.69 -8.93 17.61
C LEU A 518 28.06 -8.68 16.94
N PRO A 519 29.22 -9.05 17.55
CA PRO A 519 30.53 -8.91 16.90
C PRO A 519 30.61 -9.62 15.53
N SER A 520 30.15 -10.87 15.43
CA SER A 520 30.13 -11.63 14.17
C SER A 520 29.19 -10.99 13.16
N SER A 521 27.98 -10.61 13.56
CA SER A 521 27.00 -9.92 12.69
C SER A 521 27.55 -8.58 12.15
N LEU A 522 28.26 -7.82 12.97
CA LEU A 522 28.93 -6.58 12.52
C LEU A 522 30.14 -6.86 11.63
N ALA A 523 30.85 -7.97 11.81
CA ALA A 523 31.92 -8.37 10.92
C ALA A 523 31.39 -8.72 9.53
N GLN A 524 30.29 -9.48 9.45
CA GLN A 524 29.62 -9.77 8.19
C GLN A 524 29.13 -8.48 7.50
N ARG A 525 28.53 -7.54 8.24
CA ARG A 525 28.11 -6.25 7.68
C ARG A 525 29.29 -5.45 7.13
N ARG A 526 30.47 -5.47 7.79
CA ARG A 526 31.69 -4.83 7.26
C ARG A 526 32.13 -5.46 5.94
N SER A 527 32.09 -6.78 5.83
CA SER A 527 32.37 -7.48 4.58
C SER A 527 31.41 -7.07 3.46
N ASP A 528 30.10 -7.00 3.76
CA ASP A 528 29.09 -6.53 2.80
C ASP A 528 29.34 -5.08 2.37
N VAL A 529 29.71 -4.19 3.31
CA VAL A 529 30.04 -2.78 3.00
C VAL A 529 31.29 -2.69 2.12
N THR A 530 32.31 -3.51 2.36
CA THR A 530 33.49 -3.58 1.49
C THR A 530 33.11 -4.02 0.07
N ALA A 531 32.32 -5.09 -0.05
CA ALA A 531 31.86 -5.58 -1.35
C ALA A 531 31.01 -4.54 -2.12
N LEU A 532 30.21 -3.75 -1.40
CA LEU A 532 29.47 -2.65 -2.02
C LEU A 532 30.41 -1.51 -2.45
N ALA A 533 31.39 -1.15 -1.62
CA ALA A 533 32.40 -0.13 -1.94
C ALA A 533 33.21 -0.51 -3.20
N ASP A 534 33.60 -1.78 -3.30
CA ASP A 534 34.31 -2.30 -4.48
C ASP A 534 33.47 -2.24 -5.75
N LEU A 535 32.11 -2.37 -5.63
CA LEU A 535 31.22 -2.25 -6.77
C LEU A 535 31.02 -0.80 -7.23
N VAL A 536 30.88 0.15 -6.29
CA VAL A 536 30.55 1.54 -6.64
C VAL A 536 31.74 2.43 -6.95
N HIS A 537 32.96 2.00 -6.59
CA HIS A 537 34.26 2.61 -6.97
C HIS A 537 34.43 4.11 -6.67
N GLY A 538 33.77 4.65 -5.65
CA GLY A 538 33.81 6.08 -5.33
C GLY A 538 34.38 6.37 -3.93
N ASP A 539 34.44 7.67 -3.60
CA ASP A 539 35.01 8.16 -2.33
C ASP A 539 33.98 8.06 -1.17
N CYS A 540 32.69 8.03 -1.50
CA CYS A 540 31.58 8.00 -0.53
C CYS A 540 30.57 6.92 -0.87
N VAL A 541 30.73 5.73 -0.29
CA VAL A 541 29.84 4.56 -0.56
C VAL A 541 28.35 4.90 -0.46
N GLU A 542 27.96 5.81 0.44
CA GLU A 542 26.56 6.22 0.61
C GLU A 542 26.04 6.97 -0.63
N ASP A 543 26.78 7.93 -1.14
CA ASP A 543 26.38 8.75 -2.30
C ASP A 543 26.59 7.98 -3.62
N ASP A 544 27.67 7.18 -3.71
CA ASP A 544 27.98 6.36 -4.89
C ASP A 544 26.96 5.24 -5.11
N ALA A 545 26.43 4.67 -4.02
CA ALA A 545 25.33 3.70 -4.09
C ALA A 545 24.01 4.33 -4.59
N LEU A 546 23.78 5.62 -4.37
CA LEU A 546 22.66 6.33 -4.99
C LEU A 546 22.87 6.51 -6.49
N GLY A 547 24.13 6.71 -6.93
CA GLY A 547 24.53 6.73 -8.34
C GLY A 547 24.31 5.38 -9.02
N LEU A 548 24.70 4.27 -8.36
CA LEU A 548 24.39 2.91 -8.84
C LEU A 548 22.88 2.74 -9.05
N LEU A 549 22.08 3.15 -8.07
CA LEU A 549 20.62 3.08 -8.15
C LEU A 549 20.06 3.88 -9.34
N ALA A 550 20.56 5.08 -9.53
CA ALA A 550 20.14 5.96 -10.61
C ALA A 550 20.48 5.40 -12.00
N SER A 551 21.59 4.65 -12.14
CA SER A 551 22.02 4.05 -13.40
C SER A 551 21.31 2.75 -13.77
N THR A 552 20.50 2.15 -12.87
CA THR A 552 19.79 0.89 -13.15
C THR A 552 18.81 1.01 -14.31
N PRO A 553 18.50 -0.10 -15.05
CA PRO A 553 17.48 -0.12 -16.09
C PRO A 553 16.04 -0.07 -15.55
N SER A 554 15.86 -0.08 -14.23
CA SER A 554 14.54 -0.10 -13.60
C SER A 554 13.70 1.10 -14.04
N ARG A 555 12.42 0.87 -14.35
CA ARG A 555 11.50 1.91 -14.85
C ARG A 555 11.34 3.08 -13.88
N LEU A 556 11.46 2.84 -12.58
CA LEU A 556 11.37 3.86 -11.56
C LEU A 556 12.48 3.65 -10.52
N ALA A 557 13.10 4.73 -10.06
CA ALA A 557 13.92 4.75 -8.85
C ALA A 557 13.24 5.61 -7.80
N LEU A 558 13.06 5.10 -6.58
CA LEU A 558 12.50 5.86 -5.47
C LEU A 558 13.55 6.05 -4.38
N LEU A 559 13.79 7.30 -4.04
CA LEU A 559 14.71 7.70 -2.99
C LEU A 559 13.92 8.07 -1.72
N PRO A 560 13.97 7.26 -0.63
CA PRO A 560 13.40 7.62 0.65
C PRO A 560 13.99 8.93 1.17
N LEU A 561 13.16 9.76 1.80
CA LEU A 561 13.63 11.05 2.37
C LEU A 561 14.69 10.85 3.44
N GLU A 562 14.65 9.75 4.16
CA GLU A 562 15.65 9.37 5.14
C GLU A 562 17.04 9.21 4.47
N ASP A 563 17.10 8.58 3.30
CA ASP A 563 18.34 8.41 2.52
C ASP A 563 18.75 9.72 1.85
N ALA A 564 17.82 10.47 1.27
CA ALA A 564 18.09 11.78 0.68
C ALA A 564 18.73 12.73 1.71
N LEU A 565 18.27 12.68 2.95
CA LEU A 565 18.77 13.50 4.07
C LEU A 565 20.00 12.90 4.77
N GLY A 566 20.48 11.72 4.37
CA GLY A 566 21.58 11.02 5.03
C GLY A 566 21.29 10.62 6.47
N LEU A 567 20.03 10.34 6.79
CA LEU A 567 19.64 9.89 8.12
C LEU A 567 20.11 8.46 8.34
N ARG A 568 20.29 8.10 9.61
CA ARG A 568 20.84 6.80 10.02
C ARG A 568 19.85 5.98 10.84
N THR A 569 18.66 6.51 11.06
CA THR A 569 17.74 5.97 12.05
C THR A 569 16.54 5.37 11.33
N GLN A 570 16.33 4.08 11.54
CA GLN A 570 15.23 3.31 10.98
C GLN A 570 13.89 3.81 11.52
N VAL A 571 12.89 3.89 10.67
CA VAL A 571 11.54 4.36 11.03
C VAL A 571 10.71 3.25 11.66
N ASN A 572 10.85 2.03 11.16
CA ASN A 572 10.24 0.83 11.70
C ASN A 572 11.26 -0.30 11.85
N LEU A 573 11.17 -1.07 12.92
CA LEU A 573 11.92 -2.30 13.12
C LEU A 573 10.90 -3.45 13.17
N PRO A 574 10.73 -4.20 12.07
CA PRO A 574 9.75 -5.27 11.97
C PRO A 574 9.89 -6.33 13.06
N GLY A 575 8.74 -6.87 13.52
CA GLY A 575 8.69 -7.88 14.58
C GLY A 575 8.77 -7.31 16.00
N THR A 576 8.82 -5.97 16.17
CA THR A 576 8.90 -5.35 17.51
C THR A 576 7.61 -4.60 17.85
N VAL A 577 7.04 -4.92 19.03
CA VAL A 577 5.87 -4.22 19.59
C VAL A 577 6.28 -3.12 20.57
N GLY A 578 7.56 -3.06 20.98
CA GLY A 578 8.11 -2.10 21.92
C GLY A 578 9.63 -2.03 21.86
N GLY A 579 10.23 -1.14 22.67
CA GLY A 579 11.70 -0.97 22.72
C GLY A 579 12.28 -0.14 21.58
N HIS A 580 11.74 -0.20 20.37
CA HIS A 580 12.06 0.70 19.25
C HIS A 580 10.93 1.73 19.06
N PRO A 581 11.23 3.01 18.74
CA PRO A 581 10.22 4.04 18.51
C PRO A 581 9.63 3.96 17.09
N ASN A 582 9.01 2.82 16.76
CA ASN A 582 8.36 2.59 15.47
C ASN A 582 7.34 3.69 15.15
N TRP A 583 7.35 4.19 13.93
CA TRP A 583 6.37 5.15 13.36
C TRP A 583 6.23 6.47 14.13
N ARG A 584 7.22 6.83 14.99
CA ARG A 584 7.16 8.02 15.86
C ARG A 584 8.18 9.10 15.50
N ARG A 585 9.11 8.79 14.61
CA ARG A 585 10.18 9.74 14.25
C ARG A 585 9.65 10.77 13.28
N ARG A 586 10.07 12.01 13.50
CA ARG A 586 9.83 13.12 12.57
C ARG A 586 11.13 13.53 11.90
N LEU A 587 11.05 14.00 10.67
CA LEU A 587 12.21 14.55 9.97
C LEU A 587 12.83 15.71 10.76
N PRO A 588 14.13 15.94 10.64
CA PRO A 588 14.78 17.07 11.33
C PRO A 588 14.23 18.41 10.83
N LEU A 589 14.22 19.41 11.72
CA LEU A 589 13.82 20.79 11.36
C LEU A 589 14.82 21.45 10.39
N HIS A 590 16.09 21.07 10.48
CA HIS A 590 17.17 21.57 9.64
C HIS A 590 17.93 20.38 9.04
N CYS A 591 18.29 20.48 7.79
CA CYS A 591 19.12 19.50 7.08
C CYS A 591 20.34 20.18 6.46
N ASN A 592 21.32 19.39 6.06
CA ASN A 592 22.41 19.87 5.22
C ASN A 592 21.87 20.04 3.79
N GLU A 593 21.45 21.26 3.47
CA GLU A 593 20.81 21.57 2.18
C GLU A 593 21.75 21.31 1.00
N ALA A 594 23.05 21.59 1.13
CA ALA A 594 24.03 21.33 0.07
C ALA A 594 24.17 19.84 -0.24
N ALA A 595 24.23 19.00 0.80
CA ALA A 595 24.30 17.55 0.63
C ALA A 595 23.00 16.99 0.02
N LEU A 596 21.83 17.48 0.46
CA LEU A 596 20.55 17.12 -0.12
C LEU A 596 20.48 17.46 -1.60
N GLN A 597 20.79 18.69 -1.98
CA GLN A 597 20.81 19.14 -3.38
C GLN A 597 21.74 18.30 -4.23
N SER A 598 22.96 18.01 -3.73
CA SER A 598 23.92 17.16 -4.43
C SER A 598 23.36 15.76 -4.71
N ARG A 599 22.72 15.12 -3.72
CA ARG A 599 22.10 13.78 -3.89
C ARG A 599 20.95 13.78 -4.90
N LEU A 600 20.07 14.80 -4.83
CA LEU A 600 18.96 14.91 -5.78
C LEU A 600 19.46 15.12 -7.21
N GLN A 601 20.49 15.97 -7.40
CA GLN A 601 21.14 16.19 -8.71
C GLN A 601 21.79 14.90 -9.22
N HIS A 602 22.47 14.15 -8.35
CA HIS A 602 23.12 12.91 -8.71
C HIS A 602 22.13 11.85 -9.21
N VAL A 603 21.01 11.67 -8.51
CA VAL A 603 19.95 10.75 -8.93
C VAL A 603 19.28 11.21 -10.23
N SER A 604 18.98 12.51 -10.37
CA SER A 604 18.42 13.08 -11.59
C SER A 604 19.30 12.84 -12.80
N ALA A 605 20.59 13.22 -12.72
CA ALA A 605 21.53 13.09 -13.82
C ALA A 605 21.71 11.63 -14.30
N GLY A 606 21.73 10.66 -13.39
CA GLY A 606 21.80 9.24 -13.74
C GLY A 606 20.53 8.70 -14.43
N ARG A 607 19.38 9.40 -14.28
CA ARG A 607 18.13 9.03 -14.96
C ARG A 607 17.98 9.69 -16.32
N ASP A 608 18.50 10.90 -16.49
CA ASP A 608 18.44 11.64 -17.76
C ASP A 608 19.50 11.16 -18.77
N GLY A 609 20.62 10.60 -18.30
CA GLY A 609 21.75 10.14 -19.14
C GLY A 609 21.51 8.89 -20.00
N GLY A 610 20.29 8.36 -20.04
CA GLY A 610 19.93 7.18 -20.84
C GLY A 610 19.62 7.44 -22.32
N HIS A 611 19.82 8.66 -22.82
CA HIS A 611 19.58 9.06 -24.21
C HIS A 611 20.87 9.44 -24.98
N ALA A 612 22.06 8.92 -24.57
CA ALA A 612 23.28 9.06 -25.35
C ALA A 612 23.66 7.76 -26.08
#